data_f7443dcf3651b49e00c50999b0475f48
#
_entry.id   f7443dcf3651b49e00c50999b0475f48
#
_cell.length_a   1.000
_cell.length_b   1.000
_cell.length_c   1.000
_cell.angle_alpha   90.00
_cell.angle_beta   90.00
_cell.angle_gamma   90.00
#
_symmetry.space_group_name_H-M   'P 1'
#
loop_
_entity.id
_entity.type
_entity.pdbx_description
1 polymer ?
#
loop_
_entity_poly.entity_id
_entity_poly.type
_entity_poly.pdbx_seq_one_letter_code
_entity_poly.pdbx_strand_id
1 'polypeptide(L)'
;MDLALPLPFIGWFFIIASVLALGLGAVLIMSLHRAGELERRFLAKSAWNDAALFGIWILGLAGGIGLLALKPWARSILEFFCWTLIALMLLSAATRLHALKRRSAVEPVNWVAALAGLFVVLIPIVAICAATIVTLRSDAVRQAFSG
;
A
#
# COMPACT_ATOMS: atom_id res chain seq x y z
N MET A 1 -16.42 -10.31 -18.64
CA MET A 1 -16.23 -9.06 -17.88
C MET A 1 -14.77 -8.68 -18.00
N ASP A 2 -14.48 -7.69 -18.80
CA ASP A 2 -13.11 -7.20 -18.94
C ASP A 2 -12.78 -6.37 -17.70
N LEU A 3 -12.09 -7.00 -16.75
CA LEU A 3 -11.55 -6.37 -15.54
C LEU A 3 -10.37 -5.41 -15.85
N ALA A 4 -10.18 -5.08 -17.13
CA ALA A 4 -9.13 -4.17 -17.56
C ALA A 4 -9.51 -2.72 -17.19
N LEU A 5 -8.85 -2.19 -16.18
CA LEU A 5 -9.00 -0.79 -15.79
C LEU A 5 -8.33 0.13 -16.82
N PRO A 6 -8.89 1.30 -17.14
CA PRO A 6 -8.24 2.25 -18.02
C PRO A 6 -6.90 2.73 -17.39
N LEU A 7 -5.83 2.70 -18.19
CA LEU A 7 -4.48 3.10 -17.74
C LEU A 7 -4.43 4.48 -17.05
N PRO A 8 -5.11 5.53 -17.57
CA PRO A 8 -5.13 6.82 -16.89
C PRO A 8 -5.74 6.76 -15.49
N PHE A 9 -6.78 5.93 -15.28
CA PHE A 9 -7.40 5.76 -13.98
C PHE A 9 -6.41 5.15 -12.97
N ILE A 10 -5.69 4.10 -13.38
CA ILE A 10 -4.67 3.46 -12.55
C ILE A 10 -3.58 4.47 -12.18
N GLY A 11 -3.05 5.21 -13.17
CA GLY A 11 -2.00 6.20 -12.93
C GLY A 11 -2.43 7.27 -11.92
N TRP A 12 -3.58 7.89 -12.12
CA TRP A 12 -4.11 8.90 -11.21
C TRP A 12 -4.43 8.35 -9.83
N PHE A 13 -4.99 7.15 -9.75
CA PHE A 13 -5.27 6.49 -8.47
C PHE A 13 -4.00 6.32 -7.64
N PHE A 14 -2.92 5.80 -8.23
CA PHE A 14 -1.67 5.61 -7.50
C PHE A 14 -0.97 6.92 -7.14
N ILE A 15 -1.07 7.95 -7.97
CA ILE A 15 -0.55 9.28 -7.64
C ILE A 15 -1.28 9.85 -6.43
N ILE A 16 -2.61 9.88 -6.46
CA ILE A 16 -3.42 10.44 -5.38
C ILE A 16 -3.22 9.64 -4.09
N ALA A 17 -3.28 8.31 -4.16
CA ALA A 17 -3.07 7.44 -3.01
C ALA A 17 -1.66 7.63 -2.40
N SER A 18 -0.63 7.73 -3.23
CA SER A 18 0.75 7.93 -2.77
C SER A 18 0.95 9.31 -2.16
N VAL A 19 0.40 10.37 -2.76
CA VAL A 19 0.48 11.73 -2.21
C VAL A 19 -0.23 11.81 -0.86
N LEU A 20 -1.41 11.22 -0.73
CA LEU A 20 -2.14 11.18 0.53
C LEU A 20 -1.37 10.39 1.60
N ALA A 21 -0.83 9.23 1.25
CA ALA A 21 -0.06 8.39 2.17
C ALA A 21 1.24 9.09 2.63
N LEU A 22 1.97 9.71 1.72
CA LEU A 22 3.17 10.49 2.04
C LEU A 22 2.83 11.72 2.88
N GLY A 23 1.76 12.43 2.57
CA GLY A 23 1.29 13.59 3.34
C GLY A 23 0.89 13.22 4.77
N LEU A 24 0.08 12.17 4.93
CA LEU A 24 -0.30 11.67 6.25
C LEU A 24 0.91 11.17 7.03
N GLY A 25 1.84 10.47 6.38
CA GLY A 25 3.08 10.02 6.99
C GLY A 25 3.95 11.18 7.46
N ALA A 26 4.09 12.24 6.65
CA ALA A 26 4.83 13.45 7.02
C ALA A 26 4.20 14.16 8.23
N VAL A 27 2.87 14.30 8.24
CA VAL A 27 2.14 14.88 9.38
C VAL A 27 2.35 14.06 10.65
N LEU A 28 2.31 12.73 10.52
CA LEU A 28 2.55 11.82 11.65
C LEU A 28 3.97 11.99 12.21
N ILE A 29 4.98 12.02 11.33
CA ILE A 29 6.38 12.23 11.75
C ILE A 29 6.57 13.60 12.41
N MET A 30 5.98 14.67 11.86
CA MET A 30 6.01 16.00 12.46
C MET A 30 5.37 16.02 13.85
N SER A 31 4.22 15.36 14.02
CA SER A 31 3.53 15.28 15.30
C SER A 31 4.36 14.55 16.36
N LEU A 32 5.02 13.46 15.97
CA LEU A 32 5.92 12.69 16.84
C LEU A 32 7.19 13.48 17.19
N HIS A 33 7.72 14.26 16.24
CA HIS A 33 8.86 15.14 16.50
C HIS A 33 8.51 16.21 17.53
N ARG A 34 7.33 16.85 17.40
CA ARG A 34 6.84 17.84 18.36
C ARG A 34 6.58 17.25 19.74
N ALA A 35 6.20 15.97 19.83
CA ALA A 35 5.99 15.25 21.08
C ALA A 35 7.30 14.77 21.74
N GLY A 36 8.48 14.94 21.11
CA GLY A 36 9.77 14.47 21.63
C GLY A 36 9.95 12.94 21.60
N GLU A 37 9.05 12.23 20.95
CA GLU A 37 9.06 10.73 20.89
C GLU A 37 9.88 10.16 19.72
N LEU A 38 10.42 11.02 18.85
CA LEU A 38 11.15 10.61 17.66
C LEU A 38 12.41 9.80 18.00
N GLU A 39 13.17 10.24 19.03
CA GLU A 39 14.38 9.54 19.48
C GLU A 39 14.07 8.13 20.00
N ARG A 40 12.98 7.96 20.76
CA ARG A 40 12.55 6.64 21.25
C ARG A 40 12.21 5.69 20.11
N ARG A 41 11.61 6.19 19.03
CA ARG A 41 11.27 5.39 17.84
C ARG A 41 12.49 5.02 17.02
N PHE A 42 13.48 5.90 16.91
CA PHE A 42 14.74 5.61 16.23
C PHE A 42 15.49 4.45 16.89
N LEU A 43 15.53 4.43 18.21
CA LEU A 43 16.15 3.36 18.99
C LEU A 43 15.35 2.03 18.95
N ALA A 44 14.04 2.08 18.67
CA ALA A 44 13.13 0.94 18.74
C ALA A 44 12.94 0.17 17.40
N LYS A 45 13.85 0.26 16.43
CA LYS A 45 13.69 -0.36 15.08
C LYS A 45 12.46 0.10 14.26
N SER A 46 11.61 0.98 14.80
CA SER A 46 10.39 1.44 14.15
C SER A 46 10.67 2.40 13.00
N ALA A 47 11.77 3.17 13.08
CA ALA A 47 12.16 4.13 12.05
C ALA A 47 12.50 3.47 10.70
N TRP A 48 13.08 2.28 10.74
CA TRP A 48 13.35 1.52 9.51
C TRP A 48 12.07 1.07 8.79
N ASN A 49 11.05 0.70 9.58
CA ASN A 49 9.73 0.37 9.02
C ASN A 49 9.06 1.61 8.40
N ASP A 50 9.15 2.75 9.09
CA ASP A 50 8.58 4.00 8.59
C ASP A 50 9.33 4.47 7.32
N ALA A 51 10.65 4.37 7.28
CA ALA A 51 11.46 4.69 6.10
C ALA A 51 11.17 3.74 4.92
N ALA A 52 11.00 2.45 5.18
CA ALA A 52 10.62 1.48 4.16
C ALA A 52 9.23 1.78 3.58
N LEU A 53 8.25 2.11 4.43
CA LEU A 53 6.92 2.52 3.99
C LEU A 53 6.96 3.79 3.13
N PHE A 54 7.75 4.80 3.52
CA PHE A 54 7.95 6.00 2.71
C PHE A 54 8.56 5.66 1.34
N GLY A 55 9.59 4.82 1.32
CA GLY A 55 10.23 4.35 0.09
C GLY A 55 9.23 3.65 -0.84
N ILE A 56 8.37 2.80 -0.30
CA ILE A 56 7.33 2.11 -1.07
C ILE A 56 6.34 3.11 -1.67
N TRP A 57 5.88 4.10 -0.92
CA TRP A 57 4.94 5.10 -1.44
C TRP A 57 5.59 6.02 -2.49
N ILE A 58 6.88 6.33 -2.37
CA ILE A 58 7.64 7.04 -3.41
C ILE A 58 7.68 6.20 -4.70
N LEU A 59 7.89 4.89 -4.61
CA LEU A 59 7.84 3.99 -5.76
C LEU A 59 6.43 3.95 -6.39
N GLY A 60 5.37 3.95 -5.57
CA GLY A 60 3.99 4.04 -6.05
C GLY A 60 3.71 5.34 -6.81
N LEU A 61 4.22 6.46 -6.29
CA LEU A 61 4.12 7.77 -6.95
C LEU A 61 4.88 7.80 -8.28
N ALA A 62 6.14 7.36 -8.28
CA ALA A 62 6.96 7.27 -9.49
C ALA A 62 6.35 6.35 -10.54
N GLY A 63 5.82 5.18 -10.11
CA GLY A 63 5.12 4.24 -10.96
C GLY A 63 3.86 4.84 -11.58
N GLY A 64 3.05 5.57 -10.80
CA GLY A 64 1.85 6.25 -11.26
C GLY A 64 2.15 7.32 -12.32
N ILE A 65 3.14 8.19 -12.05
CA ILE A 65 3.57 9.24 -13.00
C ILE A 65 4.16 8.59 -14.27
N GLY A 66 5.02 7.59 -14.11
CA GLY A 66 5.62 6.89 -15.24
C GLY A 66 4.59 6.15 -16.09
N LEU A 67 3.51 5.64 -15.49
CA LEU A 67 2.41 5.01 -16.20
C LEU A 67 1.66 6.00 -17.06
N LEU A 68 1.36 7.21 -16.56
CA LEU A 68 0.74 8.29 -17.35
C LEU A 68 1.65 8.77 -18.49
N ALA A 69 2.98 8.72 -18.27
CA ALA A 69 3.98 9.05 -19.29
C ALA A 69 4.31 7.88 -20.24
N LEU A 70 3.59 6.74 -20.12
CA LEU A 70 3.79 5.51 -20.90
C LEU A 70 5.24 5.01 -20.90
N LYS A 71 5.94 5.18 -19.79
CA LYS A 71 7.33 4.70 -19.64
C LYS A 71 7.36 3.20 -19.35
N PRO A 72 8.14 2.39 -20.11
CA PRO A 72 8.14 0.93 -19.95
C PRO A 72 8.56 0.46 -18.55
N TRP A 73 9.46 1.17 -17.89
CA TRP A 73 9.89 0.84 -16.52
C TRP A 73 8.77 1.03 -15.47
N ALA A 74 7.82 1.93 -15.71
CA ALA A 74 6.74 2.22 -14.76
C ALA A 74 5.86 1.00 -14.49
N ARG A 75 5.64 0.17 -15.50
CA ARG A 75 4.89 -1.07 -15.41
C ARG A 75 5.52 -2.02 -14.39
N SER A 76 6.83 -2.26 -14.48
CA SER A 76 7.55 -3.15 -13.58
C SER A 76 7.58 -2.62 -12.15
N ILE A 77 7.76 -1.30 -11.99
CA ILE A 77 7.75 -0.66 -10.66
C ILE A 77 6.36 -0.76 -10.04
N LEU A 78 5.29 -0.51 -10.80
CA LEU A 78 3.93 -0.56 -10.27
C LEU A 78 3.50 -2.00 -9.94
N GLU A 79 3.91 -2.96 -10.75
CA GLU A 79 3.69 -4.39 -10.47
C GLU A 79 4.42 -4.80 -9.17
N PHE A 80 5.68 -4.43 -9.01
CA PHE A 80 6.45 -4.68 -7.79
C PHE A 80 5.81 -3.99 -6.58
N PHE A 81 5.37 -2.75 -6.73
CA PHE A 81 4.66 -2.01 -5.68
C PHE A 81 3.38 -2.75 -5.23
N CYS A 82 2.55 -3.19 -6.17
CA CYS A 82 1.32 -3.92 -5.86
C CYS A 82 1.60 -5.23 -5.12
N TRP A 83 2.59 -6.01 -5.55
CA TRP A 83 2.99 -7.24 -4.86
C TRP A 83 3.50 -6.96 -3.45
N THR A 84 4.33 -5.95 -3.29
CA THR A 84 4.85 -5.53 -1.98
C THR A 84 3.73 -5.07 -1.06
N LEU A 85 2.77 -4.30 -1.58
CA LEU A 85 1.62 -3.81 -0.82
C LEU A 85 0.74 -4.97 -0.36
N ILE A 86 0.43 -5.93 -1.24
CA ILE A 86 -0.33 -7.14 -0.88
C ILE A 86 0.39 -7.92 0.24
N ALA A 87 1.69 -8.16 0.08
CA ALA A 87 2.49 -8.88 1.08
C ALA A 87 2.48 -8.17 2.44
N LEU A 88 2.68 -6.85 2.45
CA LEU A 88 2.64 -6.05 3.68
C LEU A 88 1.26 -6.05 4.33
N MET A 89 0.18 -5.97 3.54
CA MET A 89 -1.18 -6.02 4.05
C MET A 89 -1.49 -7.38 4.67
N LEU A 90 -1.10 -8.47 4.04
CA LEU A 90 -1.28 -9.82 4.58
C LEU A 90 -0.47 -10.02 5.87
N LEU A 91 0.77 -9.55 5.90
CA LEU A 91 1.62 -9.62 7.09
C LEU A 91 1.02 -8.78 8.23
N SER A 92 0.56 -7.57 7.94
CA SER A 92 -0.11 -6.71 8.92
C SER A 92 -1.41 -7.34 9.45
N ALA A 93 -2.19 -7.98 8.58
CA ALA A 93 -3.38 -8.72 8.98
C ALA A 93 -3.05 -9.89 9.91
N ALA A 94 -2.03 -10.68 9.58
CA ALA A 94 -1.59 -11.81 10.39
C ALA A 94 -1.09 -11.36 11.78
N THR A 95 -0.30 -10.29 11.85
CA THR A 95 0.20 -9.75 13.11
C THR A 95 -0.91 -9.18 13.99
N ARG A 96 -1.91 -8.51 13.39
CA ARG A 96 -3.09 -8.01 14.10
C ARG A 96 -3.95 -9.16 14.65
N LEU A 97 -4.19 -10.19 13.86
CA LEU A 97 -4.93 -11.38 14.29
C LEU A 97 -4.21 -12.11 15.43
N HIS A 98 -2.88 -12.23 15.35
CA HIS A 98 -2.09 -12.84 16.42
C HIS A 98 -2.15 -12.00 17.71
N ALA A 99 -2.07 -10.68 17.60
CA ALA A 99 -2.20 -9.77 18.74
C ALA A 99 -3.60 -9.83 19.38
N LEU A 100 -4.67 -9.91 18.55
CA LEU A 100 -6.04 -10.07 19.02
C LEU A 100 -6.25 -11.39 19.74
N LYS A 101 -5.67 -12.49 19.22
CA LYS A 101 -5.72 -13.80 19.88
C LYS A 101 -5.06 -13.79 21.26
N ARG A 102 -3.96 -13.07 21.42
CA ARG A 102 -3.30 -12.90 22.73
C ARG A 102 -4.17 -12.07 23.69
N ARG A 103 -4.80 -10.99 23.21
CA ARG A 103 -5.68 -10.14 24.04
C ARG A 103 -6.97 -10.87 24.45
N SER A 104 -7.54 -11.69 23.59
CA SER A 104 -8.77 -12.46 23.90
C SER A 104 -8.63 -13.44 25.04
N ALA A 105 -7.38 -13.79 25.43
CA ALA A 105 -7.11 -14.60 26.61
C ALA A 105 -7.30 -13.83 27.94
N VAL A 106 -7.34 -12.49 27.90
CA VAL A 106 -7.42 -11.61 29.09
C VAL A 106 -8.72 -10.81 29.11
N GLU A 107 -9.25 -10.42 27.96
CA GLU A 107 -10.46 -9.59 27.84
C GLU A 107 -11.40 -10.13 26.74
N PRO A 108 -12.74 -9.99 26.89
CA PRO A 108 -13.69 -10.36 25.84
C PRO A 108 -13.51 -9.45 24.62
N VAL A 109 -13.02 -10.00 23.50
CA VAL A 109 -12.83 -9.28 22.24
C VAL A 109 -13.99 -9.56 21.31
N ASN A 110 -14.57 -8.50 20.74
CA ASN A 110 -15.59 -8.64 19.70
C ASN A 110 -14.92 -9.03 18.37
N TRP A 111 -14.78 -10.32 18.13
CA TRP A 111 -14.14 -10.90 16.95
C TRP A 111 -14.83 -10.48 15.64
N VAL A 112 -16.17 -10.35 15.66
CA VAL A 112 -16.93 -9.98 14.46
C VAL A 112 -16.56 -8.56 14.01
N ALA A 113 -16.53 -7.60 14.94
CA ALA A 113 -16.16 -6.22 14.63
C ALA A 113 -14.69 -6.10 14.21
N ALA A 114 -13.79 -6.84 14.86
CA ALA A 114 -12.37 -6.82 14.55
C ALA A 114 -12.08 -7.41 13.15
N LEU A 115 -12.70 -8.53 12.82
CA LEU A 115 -12.58 -9.16 11.49
C LEU A 115 -13.24 -8.31 10.41
N ALA A 116 -14.46 -7.78 10.66
CA ALA A 116 -15.14 -6.91 9.71
C ALA A 116 -14.30 -5.68 9.38
N GLY A 117 -13.72 -4.99 10.38
CA GLY A 117 -12.83 -3.85 10.17
C GLY A 117 -11.58 -4.20 9.37
N LEU A 118 -11.00 -5.38 9.61
CA LEU A 118 -9.85 -5.86 8.86
C LEU A 118 -10.20 -6.12 7.38
N PHE A 119 -11.31 -6.83 7.11
CA PHE A 119 -11.72 -7.17 5.75
C PHE A 119 -12.19 -5.97 4.95
N VAL A 120 -12.86 -5.00 5.56
CA VAL A 120 -13.29 -3.75 4.90
C VAL A 120 -12.10 -2.97 4.33
N VAL A 121 -10.95 -3.02 4.99
CA VAL A 121 -9.73 -2.35 4.50
C VAL A 121 -8.93 -3.25 3.53
N LEU A 122 -8.80 -4.53 3.85
CA LEU A 122 -7.96 -5.46 3.09
C LEU A 122 -8.52 -5.76 1.70
N ILE A 123 -9.82 -6.04 1.60
CA ILE A 123 -10.46 -6.49 0.36
C ILE A 123 -10.33 -5.45 -0.76
N PRO A 124 -10.69 -4.16 -0.57
CA PRO A 124 -10.58 -3.18 -1.66
C PRO A 124 -9.15 -2.95 -2.11
N ILE A 125 -8.19 -2.91 -1.17
CA ILE A 125 -6.78 -2.71 -1.51
C ILE A 125 -6.23 -3.88 -2.33
N VAL A 126 -6.49 -5.11 -1.89
CA VAL A 126 -6.05 -6.31 -2.61
C VAL A 126 -6.75 -6.41 -3.97
N ALA A 127 -8.04 -6.09 -4.06
CA ALA A 127 -8.79 -6.11 -5.31
C ALA A 127 -8.24 -5.11 -6.32
N ILE A 128 -7.95 -3.87 -5.90
CA ILE A 128 -7.37 -2.85 -6.78
C ILE A 128 -5.95 -3.25 -7.23
N CYS A 129 -5.12 -3.76 -6.32
CA CYS A 129 -3.78 -4.23 -6.67
C CYS A 129 -3.83 -5.41 -7.65
N ALA A 130 -4.71 -6.38 -7.41
CA ALA A 130 -4.90 -7.53 -8.30
C ALA A 130 -5.40 -7.09 -9.68
N ALA A 131 -6.42 -6.23 -9.75
CA ALA A 131 -6.94 -5.68 -11.00
C ALA A 131 -5.85 -4.90 -11.76
N THR A 132 -5.02 -4.13 -11.05
CA THR A 132 -3.88 -3.42 -11.64
C THR A 132 -2.86 -4.38 -12.23
N ILE A 133 -2.47 -5.43 -11.51
CA ILE A 133 -1.51 -6.44 -12.00
C ILE A 133 -2.06 -7.13 -13.26
N VAL A 134 -3.34 -7.55 -13.25
CA VAL A 134 -3.98 -8.18 -14.40
C VAL A 134 -4.00 -7.23 -15.61
N THR A 135 -4.36 -5.97 -15.41
CA THR A 135 -4.37 -4.96 -16.47
C THR A 135 -2.98 -4.73 -17.05
N LEU A 136 -1.95 -4.57 -16.19
CA LEU A 136 -0.57 -4.34 -16.63
C LEU A 136 0.04 -5.55 -17.36
N ARG A 137 -0.48 -6.75 -17.14
CA ARG A 137 -0.06 -7.98 -17.85
C ARG A 137 -0.82 -8.23 -19.12
N SER A 138 -1.91 -7.49 -19.41
CA SER A 138 -2.69 -7.67 -20.62
C SER A 138 -1.87 -7.33 -21.89
N ASP A 139 -2.12 -8.04 -22.97
CA ASP A 139 -1.38 -7.88 -24.23
C ASP A 139 -1.62 -6.49 -24.86
N ALA A 140 -2.81 -5.93 -24.67
CA ALA A 140 -3.14 -4.58 -25.10
C ALA A 140 -2.24 -3.51 -24.46
N VAL A 141 -1.99 -3.66 -23.16
CA VAL A 141 -1.10 -2.75 -22.41
C VAL A 141 0.36 -2.99 -22.82
N ARG A 142 0.78 -4.26 -23.00
CA ARG A 142 2.13 -4.58 -23.46
C ARG A 142 2.46 -3.92 -24.79
N GLN A 143 1.52 -3.92 -25.74
CA GLN A 143 1.67 -3.28 -27.04
C GLN A 143 1.76 -1.74 -26.93
N ALA A 144 0.99 -1.11 -26.04
CA ALA A 144 1.05 0.33 -25.81
C ALA A 144 2.41 0.83 -25.26
N PHE A 145 3.18 -0.05 -24.61
CA PHE A 145 4.52 0.28 -24.07
C PHE A 145 5.67 -0.16 -24.99
N SER A 146 5.39 -0.85 -26.10
CA SER A 146 6.41 -1.35 -27.04
C SER A 146 6.60 -0.45 -28.28
N GLY A 147 5.78 0.61 -28.38
CA GLY A 147 5.84 1.60 -29.47
C GLY A 147 6.89 2.68 -29.30
#